data_1375e02abf855ce1ae3cb1b734f4a47a
#
_entry.id   1375e02abf855ce1ae3cb1b734f4a47a
#
_cell.length_a   1.000
_cell.length_b   1.000
_cell.length_c   1.000
_cell.angle_alpha   90.00
_cell.angle_beta   90.00
_cell.angle_gamma   90.00
#
_symmetry.space_group_name_H-M   'P 1'
#
loop_
_entity.id
_entity.type
_entity.pdbx_description
1 polymer ?
#
loop_
_entity_poly.entity_id
_entity_poly.type
_entity_poly.pdbx_seq_one_letter_code
_entity_poly.pdbx_strand_id
1 'polypeptide(L)'
;MNNKGQFSAFLPYLLVGIIVVFIFAITVIPTAYMGDQIFDKLNESKMVGGASNTSRDAINTISGFMIPAFDQIVFFTFVAIFIGTMIIAIFTDFHPVALGVFILSGIVLIIIGGSMANVYDEVSDTSILTSTAQQFTFTNVLMGSQLPIFIGITVVLAILIILAKRGGATSPV
;
A
#
# COMPACT_ATOMS: atom_id res chain seq x y z
N MET A 1 3.23 -25.67 -22.19
CA MET A 1 2.52 -24.50 -21.65
C MET A 1 3.26 -23.25 -22.10
N ASN A 2 2.56 -22.28 -22.69
CA ASN A 2 3.18 -21.13 -23.35
C ASN A 2 3.57 -20.06 -22.31
N ASN A 3 4.81 -20.08 -21.84
CA ASN A 3 5.34 -19.16 -20.78
C ASN A 3 5.42 -17.69 -21.22
N LYS A 4 5.08 -17.39 -22.49
CA LYS A 4 5.15 -16.01 -23.04
C LYS A 4 4.09 -15.07 -22.46
N GLY A 5 2.99 -15.59 -21.88
CA GLY A 5 1.89 -14.80 -21.31
C GLY A 5 2.11 -14.35 -19.87
N GLN A 6 2.96 -15.03 -19.11
CA GLN A 6 3.11 -14.74 -17.68
C GLN A 6 3.91 -13.46 -17.40
N PHE A 7 4.87 -13.12 -18.27
CA PHE A 7 5.67 -11.91 -18.13
C PHE A 7 4.84 -10.63 -18.35
N SER A 8 3.95 -10.62 -19.34
CA SER A 8 3.14 -9.45 -19.66
C SER A 8 2.14 -9.11 -18.54
N ALA A 9 1.84 -10.06 -17.65
CA ALA A 9 0.91 -9.88 -16.55
C ALA A 9 1.56 -9.34 -15.27
N PHE A 10 2.85 -9.61 -15.01
CA PHE A 10 3.52 -9.29 -13.76
C PHE A 10 3.52 -7.78 -13.44
N LEU A 11 3.99 -6.96 -14.38
CA LEU A 11 4.08 -5.51 -14.18
C LEU A 11 2.71 -4.82 -14.05
N PRO A 12 1.72 -5.15 -14.90
CA PRO A 12 0.36 -4.66 -14.69
C PRO A 12 -0.22 -5.02 -13.32
N TYR A 13 0.01 -6.22 -12.80
CA TYR A 13 -0.46 -6.60 -11.47
C TYR A 13 0.19 -5.80 -10.36
N LEU A 14 1.52 -5.60 -10.42
CA LEU A 14 2.23 -4.77 -9.46
C LEU A 14 1.73 -3.31 -9.50
N LEU A 15 1.61 -2.74 -10.70
CA LEU A 15 1.09 -1.39 -10.89
C LEU A 15 -0.33 -1.23 -10.35
N VAL A 16 -1.23 -2.13 -10.74
CA VAL A 16 -2.62 -2.10 -10.27
C VAL A 16 -2.68 -2.27 -8.75
N GLY A 17 -1.89 -3.17 -8.18
CA GLY A 17 -1.82 -3.37 -6.74
C GLY A 17 -1.40 -2.09 -6.00
N ILE A 18 -0.34 -1.42 -6.45
CA ILE A 18 0.13 -0.16 -5.87
C ILE A 18 -0.94 0.94 -5.99
N ILE A 19 -1.58 1.08 -7.17
CA ILE A 19 -2.64 2.07 -7.39
C ILE A 19 -3.83 1.82 -6.45
N VAL A 20 -4.26 0.58 -6.29
CA VAL A 20 -5.38 0.22 -5.40
C VAL A 20 -5.07 0.59 -3.96
N VAL A 21 -3.88 0.23 -3.46
CA VAL A 21 -3.46 0.58 -2.09
C VAL A 21 -3.37 2.09 -1.91
N PHE A 22 -2.85 2.80 -2.92
CA PHE A 22 -2.74 4.25 -2.90
C PHE A 22 -4.10 4.93 -2.84
N ILE A 23 -5.06 4.53 -3.70
CA ILE A 23 -6.43 5.07 -3.67
C ILE A 23 -7.06 4.80 -2.31
N PHE A 24 -6.88 3.59 -1.77
CA PHE A 24 -7.39 3.25 -0.44
C PHE A 24 -6.76 4.14 0.64
N ALA A 25 -5.44 4.31 0.65
CA ALA A 25 -4.72 5.14 1.61
C ALA A 25 -5.18 6.61 1.58
N ILE A 26 -5.33 7.20 0.37
CA ILE A 26 -5.84 8.58 0.24
C ILE A 26 -7.29 8.72 0.72
N THR A 27 -8.13 7.73 0.47
CA THR A 27 -9.56 7.82 0.85
C THR A 27 -9.80 7.54 2.32
N VAL A 28 -8.93 6.75 2.96
CA VAL A 28 -9.11 6.36 4.35
C VAL A 28 -8.92 7.53 5.33
N ILE A 29 -7.99 8.45 5.05
CA ILE A 29 -7.74 9.60 5.93
C ILE A 29 -8.95 10.54 6.03
N PRO A 30 -9.53 11.04 4.91
CA PRO A 30 -10.76 11.84 4.97
C PRO A 30 -11.94 11.07 5.58
N THR A 31 -12.04 9.77 5.31
CA THR A 31 -13.10 8.93 5.87
C THR A 31 -12.98 8.82 7.40
N ALA A 32 -11.77 8.63 7.92
CA ALA A 32 -11.50 8.60 9.35
C ALA A 32 -11.80 9.96 9.98
N TYR A 33 -11.36 11.06 9.37
CA TYR A 33 -11.67 12.41 9.82
C TYR A 33 -13.18 12.66 9.91
N MET A 34 -13.93 12.30 8.87
CA MET A 34 -15.38 12.41 8.88
C MET A 34 -16.02 11.55 9.97
N GLY A 35 -15.50 10.34 10.17
CA GLY A 35 -15.91 9.43 11.23
C GLY A 35 -15.75 10.08 12.60
N ASP A 36 -14.57 10.61 12.92
CA ASP A 36 -14.29 11.30 14.19
C ASP A 36 -15.26 12.47 14.41
N GLN A 37 -15.49 13.30 13.39
CA GLN A 37 -16.44 14.41 13.46
C GLN A 37 -17.89 13.95 13.76
N ILE A 38 -18.30 12.83 13.18
CA ILE A 38 -19.61 12.24 13.42
C ILE A 38 -19.69 11.71 14.86
N PHE A 39 -18.67 10.98 15.32
CA PHE A 39 -18.64 10.43 16.67
C PHE A 39 -18.62 11.53 17.75
N ASP A 40 -17.85 12.61 17.53
CA ASP A 40 -17.83 13.77 18.43
C ASP A 40 -19.23 14.41 18.53
N LYS A 41 -19.87 14.66 17.39
CA LYS A 41 -21.23 15.23 17.38
C LYS A 41 -22.27 14.30 17.99
N LEU A 42 -22.13 13.01 17.83
CA LEU A 42 -23.00 12.01 18.49
C LEU A 42 -22.82 12.07 20.00
N ASN A 43 -21.57 12.16 20.49
CA ASN A 43 -21.27 12.26 21.92
C ASN A 43 -21.79 13.58 22.54
N GLU A 44 -21.72 14.70 21.81
CA GLU A 44 -22.22 16.00 22.24
C GLU A 44 -23.75 16.11 22.17
N SER A 45 -24.39 15.30 21.31
CA SER A 45 -25.82 15.40 21.08
C SER A 45 -26.63 14.92 22.30
N LYS A 46 -27.74 15.66 22.60
CA LYS A 46 -28.68 15.26 23.65
C LYS A 46 -29.33 13.88 23.38
N MET A 47 -29.24 13.36 22.16
CA MET A 47 -29.69 12.01 21.82
C MET A 47 -28.87 10.93 22.53
N VAL A 48 -27.56 11.15 22.69
CA VAL A 48 -26.67 10.24 23.44
C VAL A 48 -26.63 10.63 24.91
N GLY A 49 -26.99 11.87 25.27
CA GLY A 49 -27.12 12.33 26.65
C GLY A 49 -28.15 11.58 27.49
N GLY A 50 -29.13 10.94 26.82
CA GLY A 50 -30.09 10.01 27.44
C GLY A 50 -29.78 8.53 27.21
N ALA A 51 -28.71 8.21 26.45
CA ALA A 51 -28.29 6.85 26.19
C ALA A 51 -27.54 6.26 27.39
N SER A 52 -27.66 4.95 27.58
CA SER A 52 -26.93 4.25 28.63
C SER A 52 -25.41 4.44 28.44
N ASN A 53 -24.63 4.37 29.52
CA ASN A 53 -23.18 4.40 29.51
C ASN A 53 -22.62 3.37 28.49
N THR A 54 -23.28 2.24 28.33
CA THR A 54 -22.96 1.18 27.36
C THR A 54 -22.94 1.68 25.90
N SER A 55 -23.87 2.58 25.53
CA SER A 55 -23.90 3.12 24.15
C SER A 55 -22.74 4.11 23.90
N ARG A 56 -22.36 4.88 24.90
CA ARG A 56 -21.20 5.79 24.83
C ARG A 56 -19.90 4.99 24.76
N ASP A 57 -19.77 3.95 25.58
CA ASP A 57 -18.60 3.08 25.56
C ASP A 57 -18.46 2.36 24.21
N ALA A 58 -19.56 1.94 23.61
CA ALA A 58 -19.56 1.33 22.28
C ALA A 58 -19.09 2.32 21.19
N ILE A 59 -19.59 3.58 21.22
CA ILE A 59 -19.16 4.63 20.28
C ILE A 59 -17.66 4.91 20.43
N ASN A 60 -17.18 5.10 21.65
CA ASN A 60 -15.77 5.37 21.93
C ASN A 60 -14.87 4.20 21.52
N THR A 61 -15.33 2.96 21.72
CA THR A 61 -14.61 1.76 21.29
C THR A 61 -14.50 1.70 19.76
N ILE A 62 -15.59 1.97 19.03
CA ILE A 62 -15.59 1.95 17.56
C ILE A 62 -14.68 3.06 17.01
N SER A 63 -14.79 4.30 17.53
CA SER A 63 -13.93 5.40 17.07
C SER A 63 -12.45 5.11 17.34
N GLY A 64 -12.11 4.65 18.54
CA GLY A 64 -10.73 4.30 18.90
C GLY A 64 -10.14 3.12 18.13
N PHE A 65 -10.98 2.24 17.56
CA PHE A 65 -10.52 1.09 16.77
C PHE A 65 -10.40 1.40 15.27
N MET A 66 -11.15 2.38 14.76
CA MET A 66 -11.29 2.62 13.32
C MET A 66 -9.95 2.98 12.65
N ILE A 67 -9.21 3.94 13.19
CA ILE A 67 -7.93 4.38 12.62
C ILE A 67 -6.87 3.26 12.66
N PRO A 68 -6.61 2.60 13.81
CA PRO A 68 -5.68 1.47 13.85
C PRO A 68 -6.06 0.33 12.90
N ALA A 69 -7.35 0.02 12.75
CA ALA A 69 -7.81 -1.01 11.84
C ALA A 69 -7.51 -0.68 10.38
N PHE A 70 -7.79 0.54 9.95
CA PHE A 70 -7.49 0.98 8.58
C PHE A 70 -5.99 1.02 8.31
N ASP A 71 -5.19 1.53 9.25
CA ASP A 71 -3.73 1.57 9.13
C ASP A 71 -3.13 0.16 8.98
N GLN A 72 -3.63 -0.80 9.74
CA GLN A 72 -3.24 -2.21 9.62
C GLN A 72 -3.68 -2.83 8.27
N ILE A 73 -4.86 -2.49 7.76
CA ILE A 73 -5.33 -2.98 6.45
C ILE A 73 -4.39 -2.50 5.34
N VAL A 74 -4.00 -1.22 5.33
CA VAL A 74 -3.02 -0.69 4.37
C VAL A 74 -1.71 -1.45 4.48
N PHE A 75 -1.19 -1.62 5.69
CA PHE A 75 0.06 -2.34 5.94
C PHE A 75 0.03 -3.77 5.42
N PHE A 76 -0.96 -4.57 5.83
CA PHE A 76 -1.06 -5.96 5.41
C PHE A 76 -1.30 -6.12 3.92
N THR A 77 -2.06 -5.21 3.31
CA THR A 77 -2.28 -5.23 1.85
C THR A 77 -0.98 -4.95 1.11
N PHE A 78 -0.19 -3.98 1.58
CA PHE A 78 1.12 -3.68 1.00
C PHE A 78 2.08 -4.87 1.14
N VAL A 79 2.17 -5.48 2.32
CA VAL A 79 2.98 -6.67 2.56
C VAL A 79 2.54 -7.84 1.66
N ALA A 80 1.24 -8.03 1.48
CA ALA A 80 0.71 -9.06 0.59
C ALA A 80 1.12 -8.84 -0.87
N ILE A 81 1.09 -7.59 -1.36
CA ILE A 81 1.57 -7.23 -2.70
C ILE A 81 3.07 -7.50 -2.82
N PHE A 82 3.86 -7.12 -1.83
CA PHE A 82 5.30 -7.36 -1.80
C PHE A 82 5.62 -8.86 -1.88
N ILE A 83 5.03 -9.66 -0.99
CA ILE A 83 5.22 -11.12 -0.98
C ILE A 83 4.72 -11.76 -2.29
N GLY A 84 3.55 -11.35 -2.76
CA GLY A 84 3.00 -11.83 -4.04
C GLY A 84 3.94 -11.56 -5.21
N THR A 85 4.55 -10.37 -5.23
CA THR A 85 5.55 -9.99 -6.24
C THR A 85 6.77 -10.91 -6.20
N MET A 86 7.30 -11.21 -4.98
CA MET A 86 8.44 -12.13 -4.83
C MET A 86 8.09 -13.54 -5.26
N ILE A 87 6.91 -14.04 -4.90
CA ILE A 87 6.42 -15.36 -5.33
C ILE A 87 6.35 -15.43 -6.86
N ILE A 88 5.76 -14.43 -7.50
CA ILE A 88 5.69 -14.38 -8.97
C ILE A 88 7.10 -14.37 -9.58
N ALA A 89 8.04 -13.60 -9.03
CA ALA A 89 9.42 -13.55 -9.49
C ALA A 89 10.11 -14.93 -9.44
N ILE A 90 9.84 -15.73 -8.40
CA ILE A 90 10.38 -17.09 -8.25
C ILE A 90 9.85 -18.02 -9.35
N PHE A 91 8.57 -17.92 -9.69
CA PHE A 91 7.94 -18.84 -10.66
C PHE A 91 8.01 -18.37 -12.12
N THR A 92 8.47 -17.14 -12.36
CA THR A 92 8.57 -16.59 -13.72
C THR A 92 9.93 -16.88 -14.34
N ASP A 93 9.94 -17.45 -15.55
CA ASP A 93 11.14 -17.63 -16.37
C ASP A 93 11.29 -16.43 -17.32
N PHE A 94 12.39 -15.69 -17.15
CA PHE A 94 12.66 -14.50 -17.95
C PHE A 94 13.67 -14.75 -19.06
N HIS A 95 13.31 -14.38 -20.28
CA HIS A 95 14.26 -14.20 -21.36
C HIS A 95 15.12 -12.92 -21.13
N PRO A 96 16.39 -12.83 -21.58
CA PRO A 96 17.23 -11.64 -21.39
C PRO A 96 16.58 -10.33 -21.82
N VAL A 97 15.90 -10.31 -22.96
CA VAL A 97 15.19 -9.14 -23.47
C VAL A 97 14.04 -8.73 -22.53
N ALA A 98 13.32 -9.72 -21.99
CA ALA A 98 12.23 -9.47 -21.04
C ALA A 98 12.75 -8.89 -19.72
N LEU A 99 13.94 -9.30 -19.26
CA LEU A 99 14.59 -8.72 -18.09
C LEU A 99 14.90 -7.21 -18.31
N GLY A 100 15.39 -6.84 -19.50
CA GLY A 100 15.63 -5.44 -19.83
C GLY A 100 14.36 -4.58 -19.80
N VAL A 101 13.25 -5.11 -20.34
CA VAL A 101 11.93 -4.47 -20.27
C VAL A 101 11.46 -4.35 -18.82
N PHE A 102 11.69 -5.38 -17.99
CA PHE A 102 11.33 -5.37 -16.58
C PHE A 102 12.07 -4.26 -15.80
N ILE A 103 13.39 -4.13 -16.03
CA ILE A 103 14.20 -3.08 -15.40
C ILE A 103 13.69 -1.68 -15.80
N LEU A 104 13.45 -1.46 -17.10
CA LEU A 104 12.93 -0.18 -17.61
C LEU A 104 11.58 0.16 -16.98
N SER A 105 10.68 -0.82 -16.93
CA SER A 105 9.36 -0.64 -16.32
C SER A 105 9.44 -0.43 -14.82
N GLY A 106 10.41 -1.04 -14.13
CA GLY A 106 10.70 -0.80 -12.72
C GLY A 106 11.08 0.66 -12.45
N ILE A 107 11.91 1.26 -13.33
CA ILE A 107 12.26 2.67 -13.24
C ILE A 107 11.01 3.56 -13.40
N VAL A 108 10.16 3.25 -14.37
CA VAL A 108 8.89 3.98 -14.55
C VAL A 108 8.00 3.87 -13.32
N LEU A 109 7.92 2.68 -12.70
CA LEU A 109 7.14 2.49 -11.47
C LEU A 109 7.68 3.31 -10.30
N ILE A 110 9.01 3.45 -10.16
CA ILE A 110 9.62 4.30 -9.13
C ILE A 110 9.23 5.78 -9.34
N ILE A 111 9.23 6.26 -10.59
CA ILE A 111 8.82 7.63 -10.92
C ILE A 111 7.34 7.84 -10.59
N ILE A 112 6.47 6.91 -10.98
CA ILE A 112 5.04 6.94 -10.65
C ILE A 112 4.86 6.93 -9.12
N GLY A 113 5.58 6.06 -8.41
CA GLY A 113 5.55 5.98 -6.95
C GLY A 113 5.95 7.29 -6.27
N GLY A 114 6.96 8.00 -6.81
CA GLY A 114 7.35 9.33 -6.33
C GLY A 114 6.25 10.36 -6.52
N SER A 115 5.57 10.35 -7.69
CA SER A 115 4.42 11.24 -7.92
C SER A 115 3.25 10.93 -6.98
N MET A 116 2.97 9.65 -6.74
CA MET A 116 1.94 9.22 -5.81
C MET A 116 2.28 9.63 -4.37
N ALA A 117 3.54 9.47 -3.94
CA ALA A 117 4.00 9.92 -2.62
C ALA A 117 3.77 11.42 -2.42
N ASN A 118 4.14 12.24 -3.41
CA ASN A 118 3.91 13.69 -3.33
C ASN A 118 2.43 14.05 -3.18
N VAL A 119 1.54 13.37 -3.93
CA VAL A 119 0.08 13.57 -3.80
C VAL A 119 -0.41 13.14 -2.43
N TYR A 120 0.10 12.02 -1.90
CA TYR A 120 -0.25 11.56 -0.56
C TYR A 120 0.17 12.58 0.51
N ASP A 121 1.42 13.06 0.45
CA ASP A 121 1.95 14.05 1.39
C ASP A 121 1.12 15.36 1.30
N GLU A 122 0.76 15.84 0.11
CA GLU A 122 -0.09 17.02 -0.06
C GLU A 122 -1.48 16.86 0.57
N VAL A 123 -2.09 15.69 0.42
CA VAL A 123 -3.39 15.38 1.06
C VAL A 123 -3.27 15.30 2.58
N SER A 124 -2.26 14.56 3.08
CA SER A 124 -2.06 14.36 4.52
C SER A 124 -1.67 15.62 5.26
N ASP A 125 -0.94 16.53 4.60
CA ASP A 125 -0.50 17.81 5.18
C ASP A 125 -1.57 18.92 5.10
N THR A 126 -2.73 18.64 4.51
CA THR A 126 -3.84 19.58 4.51
C THR A 126 -4.25 19.90 5.96
N SER A 127 -4.34 21.17 6.30
CA SER A 127 -4.55 21.64 7.69
C SER A 127 -5.72 20.99 8.44
N ILE A 128 -6.74 20.56 7.70
CA ILE A 128 -7.93 19.89 8.26
C ILE A 128 -7.64 18.41 8.56
N LEU A 129 -6.76 17.75 7.78
CA LEU A 129 -6.51 16.30 7.85
C LEU A 129 -5.25 15.95 8.63
N THR A 130 -4.33 16.90 8.85
CA THR A 130 -3.01 16.65 9.44
C THR A 130 -3.08 15.91 10.78
N SER A 131 -3.99 16.30 11.67
CA SER A 131 -4.14 15.65 12.99
C SER A 131 -4.61 14.20 12.88
N THR A 132 -5.50 13.91 11.94
CA THR A 132 -5.98 12.55 11.67
C THR A 132 -4.92 11.76 10.92
N ALA A 133 -4.28 12.35 9.91
CA ALA A 133 -3.22 11.71 9.14
C ALA A 133 -2.05 11.23 10.02
N GLN A 134 -1.64 12.01 11.01
CA GLN A 134 -0.57 11.64 11.94
C GLN A 134 -0.84 10.37 12.75
N GLN A 135 -2.08 9.95 12.88
CA GLN A 135 -2.47 8.72 13.57
C GLN A 135 -2.26 7.46 12.71
N PHE A 136 -2.11 7.62 11.38
CA PHE A 136 -1.86 6.55 10.43
C PHE A 136 -0.36 6.27 10.27
N THR A 137 0.25 5.64 11.27
CA THR A 137 1.72 5.47 11.34
C THR A 137 2.27 4.64 10.18
N PHE A 138 1.68 3.48 9.91
CA PHE A 138 2.16 2.60 8.83
C PHE A 138 1.84 3.17 7.46
N THR A 139 0.65 3.72 7.27
CA THR A 139 0.22 4.33 6.01
C THR A 139 1.13 5.51 5.64
N ASN A 140 1.47 6.39 6.59
CA ASN A 140 2.38 7.51 6.35
C ASN A 140 3.77 7.05 5.93
N VAL A 141 4.32 6.02 6.59
CA VAL A 141 5.63 5.47 6.21
C VAL A 141 5.59 4.82 4.84
N LEU A 142 4.52 4.07 4.52
CA LEU A 142 4.44 3.32 3.26
C LEU A 142 4.06 4.18 2.06
N MET A 143 3.17 5.17 2.23
CA MET A 143 2.59 5.95 1.13
C MET A 143 3.23 7.32 0.95
N GLY A 144 3.93 7.85 1.97
CA GLY A 144 4.67 9.11 1.88
C GLY A 144 5.98 8.97 1.09
N SER A 145 6.95 9.78 1.42
CA SER A 145 8.26 9.87 0.73
C SER A 145 9.04 8.55 0.61
N GLN A 146 8.68 7.53 1.38
CA GLN A 146 9.30 6.20 1.34
C GLN A 146 8.75 5.29 0.22
N LEU A 147 7.59 5.59 -0.36
CA LEU A 147 6.95 4.74 -1.38
C LEU A 147 7.87 4.39 -2.56
N PRO A 148 8.56 5.35 -3.21
CA PRO A 148 9.46 5.04 -4.31
C PRO A 148 10.63 4.15 -3.88
N ILE A 149 11.10 4.27 -2.63
CA ILE A 149 12.17 3.41 -2.07
C ILE A 149 11.67 1.97 -1.92
N PHE A 150 10.47 1.76 -1.38
CA PHE A 150 9.87 0.42 -1.27
C PHE A 150 9.66 -0.23 -2.63
N ILE A 151 9.19 0.52 -3.63
CA ILE A 151 9.05 0.04 -5.01
C ILE A 151 10.43 -0.35 -5.56
N GLY A 152 11.44 0.50 -5.37
CA GLY A 152 12.81 0.24 -5.81
C GLY A 152 13.39 -1.03 -5.21
N ILE A 153 13.26 -1.21 -3.89
CA ILE A 153 13.71 -2.42 -3.18
C ILE A 153 12.98 -3.66 -3.75
N THR A 154 11.67 -3.57 -3.95
CA THR A 154 10.87 -4.67 -4.50
C THR A 154 11.36 -5.08 -5.89
N VAL A 155 11.59 -4.12 -6.78
CA VAL A 155 12.09 -4.35 -8.13
C VAL A 155 13.49 -4.96 -8.11
N VAL A 156 14.39 -4.42 -7.29
CA VAL A 156 15.78 -4.94 -7.17
C VAL A 156 15.77 -6.37 -6.64
N LEU A 157 15.00 -6.67 -5.60
CA LEU A 157 14.90 -8.03 -5.07
C LEU A 157 14.32 -9.00 -6.09
N ALA A 158 13.30 -8.61 -6.83
CA ALA A 158 12.75 -9.43 -7.91
C ALA A 158 13.80 -9.73 -8.99
N ILE A 159 14.59 -8.72 -9.40
CA ILE A 159 15.70 -8.89 -10.36
C ILE A 159 16.74 -9.87 -9.80
N LEU A 160 17.15 -9.73 -8.53
CA LEU A 160 18.13 -10.61 -7.91
C LEU A 160 17.64 -12.06 -7.85
N ILE A 161 16.38 -12.30 -7.53
CA ILE A 161 15.77 -13.64 -7.53
C ILE A 161 15.84 -14.25 -8.93
N ILE A 162 15.49 -13.48 -9.97
CA ILE A 162 15.51 -13.94 -11.36
C ILE A 162 16.93 -14.27 -11.81
N LEU A 163 17.91 -13.42 -11.46
CA LEU A 163 19.32 -13.65 -11.81
C LEU A 163 19.92 -14.84 -11.07
N ALA A 164 19.63 -15.02 -9.79
CA ALA A 164 20.08 -16.14 -8.98
C ALA A 164 19.57 -17.48 -9.55
N LYS A 165 18.30 -17.52 -9.97
CA LYS A 165 17.73 -18.70 -10.64
C LYS A 165 18.47 -19.08 -11.93
N ARG A 166 18.94 -18.09 -12.70
CA ARG A 166 19.71 -18.32 -13.92
C ARG A 166 21.13 -18.84 -13.65
N GLY A 167 21.79 -18.28 -12.64
CA GLY A 167 23.16 -18.70 -12.28
C GLY A 167 23.23 -20.17 -11.83
N GLY A 168 22.20 -20.66 -11.15
CA GLY A 168 22.09 -22.05 -10.72
C GLY A 168 21.84 -23.06 -11.84
N ALA A 169 21.26 -22.61 -12.97
CA ALA A 169 20.95 -23.48 -14.13
C ALA A 169 22.16 -23.71 -15.07
N THR A 170 23.27 -23.02 -14.87
CA THR A 170 24.47 -23.07 -15.72
C THR A 170 25.62 -23.91 -15.14
N SER A 171 25.43 -24.66 -14.05
CA SER A 171 26.43 -25.63 -13.58
C SER A 171 26.39 -26.85 -14.47
N PRO A 172 27.35 -27.04 -15.39
CA PRO A 172 27.48 -28.30 -16.11
C PRO A 172 27.91 -29.39 -15.13
N VAL A 173 27.20 -30.50 -15.15
CA VAL A 173 27.66 -31.78 -14.60
C VAL A 173 28.74 -32.34 -15.49
#